data_e835d89207dfdb220dc2d7c3bf95991f
#
_entry.id   e835d89207dfdb220dc2d7c3bf95991f
#
_cell.length_a   1.000
_cell.length_b   1.000
_cell.length_c   1.000
_cell.angle_alpha   90.00
_cell.angle_beta   90.00
_cell.angle_gamma   90.00
#
_symmetry.space_group_name_H-M   'P 1'
#
loop_
_entity.id
_entity.type
_entity.pdbx_description
1 polymer ?
#
loop_
_entity_poly.entity_id
_entity_poly.type
_entity_poly.pdbx_seq_one_letter_code
_entity_poly.pdbx_strand_id
1 'polypeptide(L)'
;MCEPASEFELAQPDDWHHHLRDGAALATTVPAAARQFQRAIIMPNLVPPVTTTEMAQDYKKRILEALHASGAPAGSFDPMMTIYLTDTTPPEEIKRAAESGDVKAFKLYPAGATTNSASGVTDLAKVTATLQAMALHGMPLCVHGEVTDADTDVFDRERVFFKTKASALLSDPTPNPTPNPNHNPNHNPNPNPNQAPALLESAPGLRVIFEHITTKEGAQFVLEAGPNVAGTVTPQHMLVNRNAMLVGGIRPHMYCLPILKTEEDRKALLEAVRVCDRIFIGTDSAPHAIGNKENSCGCAGCYSAHAALELYAEAFEKAGMLQRLEAFCSTNGPAFYGVAPNTTRVTLKREEWTVPDSLPFGDTVVVPFRAGTKLQWRLQDRLAA
;
A
#
# COMPACT_ATOMS: atom_id res chain seq x y z
N MET A 1 -3.64 15.90 33.77
CA MET A 1 -4.06 15.37 32.45
C MET A 1 -3.89 16.54 31.48
N CYS A 2 -3.00 16.41 30.47
CA CYS A 2 -2.93 17.45 29.42
C CYS A 2 -4.26 17.48 28.69
N GLU A 3 -4.77 18.70 28.39
CA GLU A 3 -5.92 18.83 27.50
C GLU A 3 -5.62 18.15 26.16
N PRO A 4 -6.57 17.43 25.55
CA PRO A 4 -6.37 16.85 24.24
C PRO A 4 -6.07 17.96 23.24
N ALA A 5 -5.08 17.71 22.34
CA ALA A 5 -4.73 18.68 21.30
C ALA A 5 -5.98 19.08 20.51
N SER A 6 -6.22 20.37 20.38
CA SER A 6 -7.34 20.91 19.61
C SER A 6 -7.01 20.95 18.10
N GLU A 7 -5.74 20.91 17.77
CA GLU A 7 -5.22 21.06 16.41
C GLU A 7 -3.89 20.30 16.27
N PHE A 8 -3.62 19.73 15.09
CA PHE A 8 -2.39 19.05 14.75
C PHE A 8 -1.94 19.44 13.35
N GLU A 9 -0.76 20.04 13.26
CA GLU A 9 -0.17 20.47 11.99
C GLU A 9 0.94 19.52 11.56
N LEU A 10 0.96 19.13 10.27
CA LEU A 10 1.98 18.25 9.69
C LEU A 10 2.36 18.70 8.27
N ALA A 11 3.54 18.32 7.80
CA ALA A 11 3.89 18.45 6.39
C ALA A 11 2.86 17.71 5.55
N GLN A 12 2.46 18.29 4.41
CA GLN A 12 1.48 17.66 3.53
C GLN A 12 1.95 16.25 3.16
N PRO A 13 1.15 15.21 3.42
CA PRO A 13 1.56 13.83 3.21
C PRO A 13 1.59 13.41 1.75
N ASP A 14 2.22 12.27 1.51
CA ASP A 14 2.10 11.48 0.29
C ASP A 14 1.39 10.17 0.61
N ASP A 15 0.64 9.63 -0.36
CA ASP A 15 0.04 8.31 -0.24
C ASP A 15 0.84 7.29 -1.06
N TRP A 16 1.46 6.32 -0.40
CA TRP A 16 2.35 5.37 -1.05
C TRP A 16 1.62 4.13 -1.61
N HIS A 17 0.26 4.11 -1.57
CA HIS A 17 -0.56 3.06 -2.19
C HIS A 17 -1.99 3.55 -2.43
N HIS A 18 -2.34 3.88 -3.66
CA HIS A 18 -3.63 4.48 -3.97
C HIS A 18 -4.27 3.94 -5.26
N HIS A 19 -5.56 3.59 -5.22
CA HIS A 19 -6.35 3.21 -6.39
C HIS A 19 -7.31 4.32 -6.78
N LEU A 20 -7.06 5.01 -7.89
CA LEU A 20 -7.96 6.03 -8.41
C LEU A 20 -9.06 5.45 -9.30
N ARG A 21 -8.89 4.20 -9.79
CA ARG A 21 -9.69 3.62 -10.86
C ARG A 21 -9.51 4.42 -12.16
N ASP A 22 -10.48 4.38 -13.09
CA ASP A 22 -10.38 5.10 -14.36
C ASP A 22 -11.76 5.60 -14.82
N GLY A 23 -11.80 6.39 -15.89
CA GLY A 23 -13.04 6.93 -16.46
C GLY A 23 -13.80 7.83 -15.51
N ALA A 24 -15.12 7.66 -15.42
CA ALA A 24 -15.99 8.52 -14.61
C ALA A 24 -15.68 8.53 -13.11
N ALA A 25 -15.03 7.47 -12.60
CA ALA A 25 -14.63 7.39 -11.19
C ALA A 25 -13.60 8.46 -10.80
N LEU A 26 -12.76 8.91 -11.75
CA LEU A 26 -11.73 9.93 -11.51
C LEU A 26 -12.31 11.25 -11.01
N ALA A 27 -13.52 11.60 -11.41
CA ALA A 27 -14.20 12.82 -10.95
C ALA A 27 -14.41 12.87 -9.43
N THR A 28 -14.46 11.70 -8.76
CA THR A 28 -14.57 11.59 -7.30
C THR A 28 -13.25 11.32 -6.62
N THR A 29 -12.48 10.39 -7.18
CA THR A 29 -11.28 9.88 -6.51
C THR A 29 -10.09 10.84 -6.56
N VAL A 30 -9.91 11.54 -7.68
CA VAL A 30 -8.80 12.49 -7.85
C VAL A 30 -8.92 13.70 -6.92
N PRO A 31 -10.05 14.41 -6.84
CA PRO A 31 -10.20 15.53 -5.90
C PRO A 31 -10.05 15.09 -4.43
N ALA A 32 -10.55 13.91 -4.07
CA ALA A 32 -10.43 13.37 -2.73
C ALA A 32 -8.97 13.11 -2.34
N ALA A 33 -8.15 12.56 -3.27
CA ALA A 33 -6.73 12.39 -3.08
C ALA A 33 -5.99 13.73 -3.00
N ALA A 34 -6.25 14.65 -3.95
CA ALA A 34 -5.60 15.95 -4.05
C ALA A 34 -5.87 16.86 -2.84
N ARG A 35 -7.04 16.72 -2.19
CA ARG A 35 -7.36 17.45 -0.96
C ARG A 35 -6.35 17.19 0.16
N GLN A 36 -5.83 15.98 0.24
CA GLN A 36 -5.01 15.50 1.35
C GLN A 36 -3.53 15.36 0.98
N PHE A 37 -3.26 14.77 -0.17
CA PHE A 37 -1.92 14.34 -0.57
C PHE A 37 -1.31 15.27 -1.62
N GLN A 38 0.00 15.51 -1.51
CA GLN A 38 0.76 16.19 -2.55
C GLN A 38 1.08 15.24 -3.69
N ARG A 39 1.42 13.99 -3.35
CA ARG A 39 1.77 12.91 -4.28
C ARG A 39 1.06 11.64 -3.87
N ALA A 40 0.80 10.75 -4.85
CA ALA A 40 0.36 9.40 -4.56
C ALA A 40 0.95 8.39 -5.54
N ILE A 41 1.35 7.22 -5.03
CA ILE A 41 1.71 6.05 -5.86
C ILE A 41 0.42 5.41 -6.37
N ILE A 42 0.19 5.50 -7.67
CA ILE A 42 -1.05 5.07 -8.31
C ILE A 42 -0.94 3.62 -8.77
N MET A 43 -1.81 2.77 -8.26
CA MET A 43 -1.82 1.35 -8.55
C MET A 43 -2.30 1.04 -9.98
N PRO A 44 -1.67 0.04 -10.65
CA PRO A 44 -1.81 -0.18 -12.09
C PRO A 44 -2.88 -1.20 -12.47
N ASN A 45 -3.62 -1.79 -11.52
CA ASN A 45 -4.56 -2.90 -11.75
C ASN A 45 -5.92 -2.45 -12.31
N LEU A 46 -5.87 -1.76 -13.42
CA LEU A 46 -7.04 -1.40 -14.23
C LEU A 46 -7.51 -2.61 -15.09
N VAL A 47 -8.48 -2.40 -15.95
CA VAL A 47 -8.91 -3.34 -17.00
C VAL A 47 -8.91 -2.60 -18.34
N PRO A 48 -7.93 -2.87 -19.22
CA PRO A 48 -6.73 -3.70 -19.04
C PRO A 48 -5.75 -3.11 -18.03
N PRO A 49 -4.83 -3.92 -17.44
CA PRO A 49 -3.83 -3.43 -16.50
C PRO A 49 -2.78 -2.55 -17.21
N VAL A 50 -2.20 -1.62 -16.47
CA VAL A 50 -1.13 -0.72 -16.95
C VAL A 50 0.20 -1.49 -16.93
N THR A 51 0.64 -1.99 -18.07
CA THR A 51 1.80 -2.89 -18.17
C THR A 51 3.01 -2.26 -18.88
N THR A 52 2.88 -1.03 -19.40
CA THR A 52 3.97 -0.30 -20.06
C THR A 52 4.06 1.14 -19.60
N THR A 53 5.23 1.74 -19.81
CA THR A 53 5.47 3.16 -19.54
C THR A 53 4.49 4.08 -20.29
N GLU A 54 4.22 3.78 -21.55
CA GLU A 54 3.28 4.54 -22.38
C GLU A 54 1.87 4.50 -21.78
N MET A 55 1.38 3.32 -21.39
CA MET A 55 0.08 3.18 -20.73
C MET A 55 0.03 3.95 -19.39
N ALA A 56 1.14 3.96 -18.66
CA ALA A 56 1.23 4.70 -17.40
C ALA A 56 1.14 6.21 -17.64
N GLN A 57 1.80 6.73 -18.67
CA GLN A 57 1.73 8.13 -19.07
C GLN A 57 0.33 8.52 -19.55
N ASP A 58 -0.31 7.70 -20.35
CA ASP A 58 -1.69 7.91 -20.78
C ASP A 58 -2.67 7.92 -19.59
N TYR A 59 -2.45 7.06 -18.60
CA TYR A 59 -3.27 7.08 -17.38
C TYR A 59 -3.00 8.34 -16.55
N LYS A 60 -1.73 8.74 -16.38
CA LYS A 60 -1.35 10.01 -15.71
C LYS A 60 -2.07 11.19 -16.35
N LYS A 61 -2.11 11.25 -17.68
CA LYS A 61 -2.79 12.31 -18.42
C LYS A 61 -4.28 12.39 -18.04
N ARG A 62 -5.00 11.26 -18.03
CA ARG A 62 -6.43 11.22 -17.65
C ARG A 62 -6.65 11.67 -16.21
N ILE A 63 -5.75 11.30 -15.29
CA ILE A 63 -5.80 11.74 -13.88
C ILE A 63 -5.64 13.27 -13.79
N LEU A 64 -4.67 13.84 -14.50
CA LEU A 64 -4.44 15.29 -14.50
C LEU A 64 -5.57 16.08 -15.19
N GLU A 65 -6.19 15.52 -16.21
CA GLU A 65 -7.40 16.08 -16.83
C GLU A 65 -8.57 16.11 -15.82
N ALA A 66 -8.76 15.03 -15.05
CA ALA A 66 -9.79 14.99 -14.01
C ALA A 66 -9.49 15.97 -12.85
N LEU A 67 -8.21 16.12 -12.47
CA LEU A 67 -7.78 17.13 -11.50
C LEU A 67 -8.12 18.54 -11.97
N HIS A 68 -7.76 18.86 -13.22
CA HIS A 68 -8.08 20.17 -13.81
C HIS A 68 -9.59 20.40 -13.86
N ALA A 69 -10.36 19.40 -14.28
CA ALA A 69 -11.83 19.51 -14.36
C ALA A 69 -12.50 19.71 -13.01
N SER A 70 -11.85 19.30 -11.92
CA SER A 70 -12.34 19.54 -10.54
C SER A 70 -12.16 20.98 -10.05
N GLY A 71 -11.44 21.81 -10.80
CA GLY A 71 -11.09 23.18 -10.40
C GLY A 71 -9.88 23.26 -9.44
N ALA A 72 -9.24 22.15 -9.15
CA ALA A 72 -8.04 22.15 -8.31
C ALA A 72 -6.87 22.87 -9.01
N PRO A 73 -6.03 23.61 -8.26
CA PRO A 73 -4.87 24.30 -8.84
C PRO A 73 -3.91 23.33 -9.55
N ALA A 74 -3.31 23.77 -10.65
CA ALA A 74 -2.27 23.00 -11.32
C ALA A 74 -1.09 22.74 -10.36
N GLY A 75 -0.61 21.48 -10.33
CA GLY A 75 0.47 21.07 -9.43
C GLY A 75 0.05 20.83 -7.97
N SER A 76 -1.24 20.93 -7.63
CA SER A 76 -1.73 20.59 -6.29
C SER A 76 -1.65 19.12 -5.95
N PHE A 77 -1.49 18.25 -6.97
CA PHE A 77 -1.36 16.81 -6.84
C PHE A 77 -0.47 16.25 -7.96
N ASP A 78 0.48 15.40 -7.61
CA ASP A 78 1.35 14.69 -8.57
C ASP A 78 1.11 13.17 -8.49
N PRO A 79 0.42 12.57 -9.47
CA PRO A 79 0.26 11.12 -9.55
C PRO A 79 1.59 10.46 -9.99
N MET A 80 2.20 9.72 -9.07
CA MET A 80 3.38 8.90 -9.29
C MET A 80 2.95 7.53 -9.82
N MET A 81 3.23 7.25 -11.08
CA MET A 81 2.70 6.06 -11.74
C MET A 81 3.43 4.78 -11.35
N THR A 82 2.74 3.66 -11.46
CA THR A 82 3.32 2.33 -11.35
C THR A 82 2.98 1.48 -12.57
N ILE A 83 3.81 0.48 -12.83
CA ILE A 83 3.59 -0.52 -13.87
C ILE A 83 3.26 -1.86 -13.21
N TYR A 84 2.27 -2.55 -13.75
CA TYR A 84 1.87 -3.88 -13.36
C TYR A 84 2.92 -4.89 -13.85
N LEU A 85 3.61 -5.57 -12.91
CA LEU A 85 4.59 -6.60 -13.23
C LEU A 85 3.88 -7.89 -13.64
N THR A 86 4.23 -8.41 -14.82
CA THR A 86 3.72 -9.69 -15.36
C THR A 86 4.87 -10.66 -15.60
N ASP A 87 4.56 -11.94 -15.81
CA ASP A 87 5.56 -12.95 -16.19
C ASP A 87 6.38 -12.59 -17.45
N THR A 88 5.88 -11.68 -18.28
CA THR A 88 6.47 -11.29 -19.56
C THR A 88 7.02 -9.87 -19.59
N THR A 89 7.03 -9.16 -18.45
CA THR A 89 7.59 -7.79 -18.40
C THR A 89 9.09 -7.83 -18.70
N PRO A 90 9.57 -7.22 -19.79
CA PRO A 90 10.97 -7.32 -20.20
C PRO A 90 11.84 -6.31 -19.42
N PRO A 91 13.14 -6.60 -19.20
CA PRO A 91 14.07 -5.68 -18.52
C PRO A 91 14.16 -4.29 -19.16
N GLU A 92 13.98 -4.19 -20.46
CA GLU A 92 14.01 -2.93 -21.21
C GLU A 92 12.87 -1.99 -20.82
N GLU A 93 11.74 -2.54 -20.34
CA GLU A 93 10.62 -1.73 -19.84
C GLU A 93 11.01 -1.02 -18.55
N ILE A 94 11.83 -1.65 -17.70
CA ILE A 94 12.34 -1.02 -16.48
C ILE A 94 13.16 0.22 -16.79
N LYS A 95 14.05 0.13 -17.80
CA LYS A 95 14.85 1.26 -18.25
C LYS A 95 13.97 2.40 -18.79
N ARG A 96 12.99 2.09 -19.66
CA ARG A 96 12.05 3.10 -20.18
C ARG A 96 11.27 3.78 -19.07
N ALA A 97 10.79 3.00 -18.11
CA ALA A 97 10.07 3.51 -16.96
C ALA A 97 10.92 4.48 -16.12
N ALA A 98 12.17 4.12 -15.82
CA ALA A 98 13.10 4.95 -15.07
C ALA A 98 13.42 6.27 -15.81
N GLU A 99 13.67 6.19 -17.13
CA GLU A 99 13.97 7.35 -17.97
C GLU A 99 12.76 8.29 -18.15
N SER A 100 11.54 7.79 -18.06
CA SER A 100 10.32 8.60 -18.20
C SER A 100 10.13 9.64 -17.11
N GLY A 101 10.63 9.35 -15.90
CA GLY A 101 10.42 10.18 -14.72
C GLY A 101 9.00 10.12 -14.15
N ASP A 102 8.02 9.54 -14.84
CA ASP A 102 6.63 9.42 -14.40
C ASP A 102 6.35 8.17 -13.58
N VAL A 103 7.03 7.06 -13.91
CA VAL A 103 6.93 5.79 -13.21
C VAL A 103 7.89 5.78 -12.01
N LYS A 104 7.38 5.41 -10.84
CA LYS A 104 8.14 5.43 -9.58
C LYS A 104 8.34 4.06 -8.94
N ALA A 105 7.57 3.05 -9.37
CA ALA A 105 7.69 1.68 -8.88
C ALA A 105 7.04 0.68 -9.84
N PHE A 106 7.33 -0.60 -9.63
CA PHE A 106 6.60 -1.70 -10.26
C PHE A 106 5.79 -2.43 -9.19
N LYS A 107 4.57 -2.86 -9.54
CA LYS A 107 3.66 -3.56 -8.64
C LYS A 107 3.57 -5.02 -9.00
N LEU A 108 3.94 -5.89 -8.06
CA LEU A 108 3.78 -7.33 -8.13
C LEU A 108 2.47 -7.73 -7.42
N TYR A 109 1.59 -8.38 -8.19
CA TYR A 109 0.48 -9.15 -7.67
C TYR A 109 0.75 -10.64 -7.92
N PRO A 110 0.63 -11.51 -6.91
CA PRO A 110 0.47 -12.93 -7.20
C PRO A 110 -0.80 -13.16 -8.03
N ALA A 111 -0.74 -14.00 -9.05
CA ALA A 111 -1.87 -14.22 -9.94
C ALA A 111 -3.12 -14.67 -9.16
N GLY A 112 -4.22 -13.92 -9.29
CA GLY A 112 -5.50 -14.22 -8.61
C GLY A 112 -5.58 -13.80 -7.13
N ALA A 113 -4.60 -13.05 -6.59
CA ALA A 113 -4.60 -12.67 -5.17
C ALA A 113 -5.69 -11.66 -4.80
N THR A 114 -6.02 -10.74 -5.68
CA THR A 114 -6.97 -9.65 -5.43
C THR A 114 -7.71 -9.21 -6.70
N THR A 115 -8.51 -8.15 -6.63
CA THR A 115 -9.25 -7.60 -7.77
C THR A 115 -8.31 -7.26 -8.93
N ASN A 116 -8.66 -7.71 -10.14
CA ASN A 116 -7.91 -7.49 -11.39
C ASN A 116 -6.44 -7.98 -11.32
N SER A 117 -6.17 -9.07 -10.61
CA SER A 117 -4.82 -9.65 -10.47
C SER A 117 -4.58 -10.92 -11.31
N ALA A 118 -5.46 -11.26 -12.23
CA ALA A 118 -5.34 -12.49 -13.04
C ALA A 118 -4.06 -12.52 -13.91
N SER A 119 -3.56 -11.35 -14.35
CA SER A 119 -2.33 -11.22 -15.14
C SER A 119 -1.06 -11.12 -14.29
N GLY A 120 -1.16 -11.34 -12.98
CA GLY A 120 -0.04 -11.23 -12.04
C GLY A 120 1.06 -12.27 -12.26
N VAL A 121 2.12 -12.13 -11.49
CA VAL A 121 3.27 -13.04 -11.55
C VAL A 121 2.88 -14.41 -11.02
N THR A 122 3.13 -15.45 -11.83
CA THR A 122 2.86 -16.84 -11.46
C THR A 122 4.08 -17.53 -10.87
N ASP A 123 5.30 -17.12 -11.29
CA ASP A 123 6.57 -17.63 -10.80
C ASP A 123 7.62 -16.52 -10.81
N LEU A 124 8.24 -16.27 -9.67
CA LEU A 124 9.29 -15.25 -9.51
C LEU A 124 10.54 -15.54 -10.36
N ALA A 125 10.81 -16.81 -10.68
CA ALA A 125 11.92 -17.17 -11.55
C ALA A 125 11.82 -16.58 -12.95
N LYS A 126 10.58 -16.36 -13.46
CA LYS A 126 10.34 -15.79 -14.78
C LYS A 126 10.72 -14.31 -14.87
N VAL A 127 10.71 -13.60 -13.76
CA VAL A 127 10.96 -12.17 -13.69
C VAL A 127 12.32 -11.79 -13.10
N THR A 128 13.21 -12.77 -12.88
CA THR A 128 14.54 -12.53 -12.26
C THR A 128 15.33 -11.44 -12.98
N ALA A 129 15.45 -11.50 -14.31
CA ALA A 129 16.16 -10.49 -15.08
C ALA A 129 15.52 -9.09 -14.97
N THR A 130 14.19 -9.04 -14.90
CA THR A 130 13.43 -7.80 -14.72
C THR A 130 13.70 -7.20 -13.34
N LEU A 131 13.77 -8.01 -12.29
CA LEU A 131 14.08 -7.56 -10.93
C LEU A 131 15.53 -7.09 -10.80
N GLN A 132 16.47 -7.73 -11.51
CA GLN A 132 17.85 -7.24 -11.62
C GLN A 132 17.92 -5.87 -12.30
N ALA A 133 17.16 -5.66 -13.37
CA ALA A 133 17.05 -4.36 -14.01
C ALA A 133 16.42 -3.32 -13.08
N MET A 134 15.41 -3.68 -12.26
CA MET A 134 14.84 -2.78 -11.25
C MET A 134 15.88 -2.34 -10.24
N ALA A 135 16.69 -3.26 -9.72
CA ALA A 135 17.79 -2.92 -8.81
C ALA A 135 18.80 -1.98 -9.47
N LEU A 136 19.21 -2.26 -10.71
CA LEU A 136 20.16 -1.45 -11.48
C LEU A 136 19.65 -0.02 -11.72
N HIS A 137 18.37 0.15 -12.01
CA HIS A 137 17.77 1.45 -12.30
C HIS A 137 17.13 2.11 -11.07
N GLY A 138 17.28 1.54 -9.87
CA GLY A 138 16.75 2.07 -8.64
C GLY A 138 15.21 2.09 -8.55
N MET A 139 14.54 1.23 -9.31
CA MET A 139 13.07 1.10 -9.35
C MET A 139 12.59 0.20 -8.21
N PRO A 140 11.79 0.70 -7.25
CA PRO A 140 11.25 -0.12 -6.16
C PRO A 140 10.23 -1.15 -6.65
N LEU A 141 10.13 -2.27 -5.92
CA LEU A 141 9.13 -3.30 -6.08
C LEU A 141 8.08 -3.19 -4.96
N CYS A 142 6.84 -2.90 -5.32
CA CYS A 142 5.69 -2.95 -4.44
C CYS A 142 5.04 -4.35 -4.53
N VAL A 143 4.85 -5.03 -3.40
CA VAL A 143 4.42 -6.44 -3.36
C VAL A 143 3.09 -6.57 -2.62
N HIS A 144 2.09 -7.19 -3.26
CA HIS A 144 0.92 -7.72 -2.57
C HIS A 144 1.30 -9.06 -1.94
N GLY A 145 1.41 -9.10 -0.61
CA GLY A 145 2.02 -10.20 0.15
C GLY A 145 1.03 -11.30 0.54
N GLU A 146 0.33 -11.93 -0.39
CA GLU A 146 -0.57 -13.05 -0.11
C GLU A 146 -0.27 -14.26 -1.00
N VAL A 147 -0.43 -15.48 -0.46
CA VAL A 147 -0.47 -16.70 -1.26
C VAL A 147 -1.86 -16.90 -1.87
N THR A 148 -1.94 -17.62 -2.99
CA THR A 148 -3.19 -17.85 -3.73
C THR A 148 -3.62 -19.32 -3.78
N ASP A 149 -2.95 -20.18 -3.01
CA ASP A 149 -3.27 -21.60 -2.93
C ASP A 149 -4.71 -21.79 -2.42
N ALA A 150 -5.51 -22.60 -3.12
CA ALA A 150 -6.94 -22.77 -2.86
C ALA A 150 -7.24 -23.34 -1.46
N ASP A 151 -6.31 -24.12 -0.91
CA ASP A 151 -6.43 -24.76 0.40
C ASP A 151 -6.01 -23.83 1.56
N THR A 152 -5.46 -22.64 1.26
CA THR A 152 -5.10 -21.68 2.29
C THR A 152 -6.30 -20.85 2.71
N ASP A 153 -6.59 -20.85 4.03
CA ASP A 153 -7.62 -19.99 4.61
C ASP A 153 -7.37 -18.52 4.24
N VAL A 154 -8.41 -17.82 3.79
CA VAL A 154 -8.32 -16.43 3.37
C VAL A 154 -7.76 -15.50 4.45
N PHE A 155 -7.99 -15.80 5.72
CA PHE A 155 -7.44 -15.06 6.85
C PHE A 155 -5.94 -15.31 7.08
N ASP A 156 -5.39 -16.41 6.55
CA ASP A 156 -4.00 -16.81 6.74
C ASP A 156 -3.11 -16.59 5.51
N ARG A 157 -3.65 -16.18 4.36
CA ARG A 157 -2.91 -16.00 3.10
C ARG A 157 -1.65 -15.14 3.26
N GLU A 158 -1.76 -13.99 3.92
CA GLU A 158 -0.62 -13.13 4.19
C GLU A 158 0.37 -13.78 5.18
N ARG A 159 -0.12 -14.39 6.26
CA ARG A 159 0.71 -15.08 7.24
C ARG A 159 1.52 -16.21 6.60
N VAL A 160 0.88 -17.02 5.74
CA VAL A 160 1.57 -18.07 4.98
C VAL A 160 2.60 -17.49 4.03
N PHE A 161 2.28 -16.39 3.34
CA PHE A 161 3.22 -15.69 2.48
C PHE A 161 4.48 -15.28 3.24
N PHE A 162 4.37 -14.61 4.36
CA PHE A 162 5.55 -14.18 5.15
C PHE A 162 6.34 -15.35 5.72
N LYS A 163 5.69 -16.45 6.08
CA LYS A 163 6.37 -17.65 6.57
C LYS A 163 7.07 -18.47 5.48
N THR A 164 6.59 -18.43 4.24
CA THR A 164 7.05 -19.38 3.21
C THR A 164 7.68 -18.73 1.98
N LYS A 165 7.24 -17.52 1.59
CA LYS A 165 7.65 -16.85 0.35
C LYS A 165 8.52 -15.62 0.59
N ALA A 166 8.24 -14.85 1.63
CA ALA A 166 8.93 -13.58 1.87
C ALA A 166 10.43 -13.79 2.15
N SER A 167 10.81 -14.84 2.89
CA SER A 167 12.22 -15.17 3.12
C SER A 167 12.97 -15.54 1.83
N ALA A 168 12.28 -16.16 0.86
CA ALA A 168 12.86 -16.44 -0.45
C ALA A 168 13.08 -15.16 -1.27
N LEU A 169 12.33 -14.09 -0.97
CA LEU A 169 12.55 -12.77 -1.56
C LEU A 169 13.77 -12.05 -0.95
N LEU A 170 14.16 -12.39 0.29
CA LEU A 170 15.03 -11.53 1.12
C LEU A 170 16.27 -12.22 1.69
N SER A 171 16.65 -13.46 1.34
CA SER A 171 17.84 -14.06 1.93
C SER A 171 19.09 -13.20 1.65
N ASP A 172 19.45 -12.44 2.66
CA ASP A 172 20.76 -11.80 2.78
C ASP A 172 21.73 -12.87 3.30
N PRO A 173 22.88 -13.12 2.67
CA PRO A 173 23.92 -13.91 3.28
C PRO A 173 24.50 -13.08 4.43
N THR A 174 23.89 -13.13 5.61
CA THR A 174 24.62 -12.71 6.81
C THR A 174 25.88 -13.56 6.87
N PRO A 175 27.06 -12.96 7.02
CA PRO A 175 28.30 -13.74 7.14
C PRO A 175 28.12 -14.70 8.32
N ASN A 176 28.25 -15.96 7.99
CA ASN A 176 28.19 -17.11 8.88
C ASN A 176 28.79 -16.79 10.26
N PRO A 177 28.06 -16.96 11.37
CA PRO A 177 28.68 -16.85 12.68
C PRO A 177 29.88 -17.82 12.73
N THR A 178 30.98 -17.34 13.21
CA THR A 178 32.27 -18.02 13.38
C THR A 178 32.13 -19.55 13.53
N PRO A 179 32.90 -20.33 12.76
CA PRO A 179 32.79 -21.80 12.73
C PRO A 179 32.84 -22.36 14.17
N ASN A 180 31.82 -23.11 14.55
CA ASN A 180 31.82 -23.87 15.77
C ASN A 180 32.95 -24.96 15.64
N PRO A 181 33.98 -24.97 16.45
CA PRO A 181 35.13 -25.91 16.33
C PRO A 181 34.74 -27.38 16.52
N ASN A 182 33.48 -27.70 16.80
CA ASN A 182 32.98 -29.07 16.98
C ASN A 182 32.10 -29.58 15.81
N HIS A 183 32.16 -28.94 14.63
CA HIS A 183 31.34 -29.37 13.50
C HIS A 183 32.00 -30.59 12.80
N ASN A 184 31.23 -31.69 12.70
CA ASN A 184 31.65 -32.92 12.02
C ASN A 184 31.77 -32.68 10.50
N PRO A 185 32.95 -32.84 9.87
CA PRO A 185 33.15 -32.49 8.46
C PRO A 185 32.50 -33.44 7.44
N ASN A 186 31.73 -34.46 7.88
CA ASN A 186 31.09 -35.44 7.00
C ASN A 186 29.61 -35.23 6.73
N HIS A 187 29.04 -34.11 7.17
CA HIS A 187 27.66 -33.74 6.79
C HIS A 187 27.72 -32.76 5.62
N ASN A 188 27.69 -33.30 4.40
CA ASN A 188 27.56 -32.53 3.17
C ASN A 188 26.08 -32.14 3.02
N PRO A 189 25.67 -30.89 3.27
CA PRO A 189 24.32 -30.44 2.91
C PRO A 189 24.33 -30.31 1.38
N ASN A 190 23.85 -31.33 0.70
CA ASN A 190 23.59 -31.29 -0.73
C ASN A 190 22.62 -30.08 -0.97
N PRO A 191 23.03 -28.99 -1.66
CA PRO A 191 22.12 -27.91 -1.95
C PRO A 191 20.98 -28.50 -2.75
N ASN A 192 19.76 -28.33 -2.26
CA ASN A 192 18.56 -28.74 -2.97
C ASN A 192 18.55 -28.01 -4.33
N PRO A 193 18.69 -28.71 -5.48
CA PRO A 193 18.79 -28.08 -6.79
C PRO A 193 17.50 -27.34 -7.20
N ASN A 194 16.44 -27.43 -6.40
CA ASN A 194 15.15 -26.75 -6.61
C ASN A 194 14.96 -25.49 -5.75
N GLN A 195 15.96 -25.05 -4.98
CA GLN A 195 15.90 -23.73 -4.37
C GLN A 195 16.42 -22.70 -5.38
N ALA A 196 15.50 -21.97 -6.00
CA ALA A 196 15.86 -20.75 -6.71
C ALA A 196 16.64 -19.84 -5.74
N PRO A 197 17.75 -19.20 -6.18
CA PRO A 197 18.44 -18.24 -5.34
C PRO A 197 17.46 -17.18 -4.88
N ALA A 198 17.60 -16.74 -3.64
CA ALA A 198 16.76 -15.70 -3.11
C ALA A 198 16.80 -14.47 -4.00
N LEU A 199 15.66 -13.85 -4.17
CA LEU A 199 15.46 -12.80 -5.17
C LEU A 199 16.41 -11.61 -4.97
N LEU A 200 16.65 -11.22 -3.70
CA LEU A 200 17.59 -10.13 -3.40
C LEU A 200 19.06 -10.55 -3.53
N GLU A 201 19.41 -11.83 -3.44
CA GLU A 201 20.74 -12.31 -3.80
C GLU A 201 21.00 -12.12 -5.30
N SER A 202 19.96 -12.31 -6.12
CA SER A 202 20.04 -12.10 -7.57
C SER A 202 19.88 -10.64 -8.00
N ALA A 203 19.32 -9.77 -7.14
CA ALA A 203 19.05 -8.36 -7.40
C ALA A 203 19.48 -7.48 -6.20
N PRO A 204 20.79 -7.44 -5.86
CA PRO A 204 21.28 -6.70 -4.70
C PRO A 204 20.97 -5.22 -4.84
N GLY A 205 20.47 -4.62 -3.74
CA GLY A 205 20.07 -3.22 -3.71
C GLY A 205 18.63 -2.96 -4.16
N LEU A 206 17.87 -3.96 -4.58
CA LEU A 206 16.43 -3.81 -4.86
C LEU A 206 15.71 -3.37 -3.59
N ARG A 207 14.96 -2.26 -3.70
CA ARG A 207 14.05 -1.81 -2.65
C ARG A 207 12.71 -2.52 -2.79
N VAL A 208 12.22 -3.11 -1.70
CA VAL A 208 10.96 -3.86 -1.66
C VAL A 208 10.02 -3.25 -0.63
N ILE A 209 8.80 -2.98 -1.04
CA ILE A 209 7.73 -2.50 -0.16
C ILE A 209 6.66 -3.59 -0.11
N PHE A 210 6.45 -4.18 1.08
CA PHE A 210 5.30 -5.03 1.35
C PHE A 210 4.10 -4.14 1.63
N GLU A 211 3.18 -4.11 0.69
CA GLU A 211 2.04 -3.22 0.72
C GLU A 211 0.98 -3.71 1.69
N HIS A 212 0.24 -2.74 2.33
CA HIS A 212 -0.94 -2.96 3.16
C HIS A 212 -0.82 -4.18 4.10
N ILE A 213 0.33 -4.30 4.80
CA ILE A 213 0.56 -5.40 5.74
C ILE A 213 -0.52 -5.43 6.83
N THR A 214 -0.98 -6.63 7.19
CA THR A 214 -2.12 -6.81 8.10
C THR A 214 -1.87 -7.75 9.25
N THR A 215 -0.82 -8.58 9.19
CA THR A 215 -0.51 -9.60 10.17
C THR A 215 0.66 -9.23 11.07
N LYS A 216 0.68 -9.82 12.25
CA LYS A 216 1.82 -9.75 13.17
C LYS A 216 3.10 -10.25 12.50
N GLU A 217 3.01 -11.33 11.72
CA GLU A 217 4.15 -11.89 10.99
C GLU A 217 4.68 -10.93 9.93
N GLY A 218 3.80 -10.26 9.17
CA GLY A 218 4.20 -9.23 8.21
C GLY A 218 4.88 -8.03 8.88
N ALA A 219 4.32 -7.56 9.98
CA ALA A 219 4.92 -6.50 10.78
C ALA A 219 6.31 -6.88 11.31
N GLN A 220 6.44 -8.07 11.91
CA GLN A 220 7.70 -8.58 12.44
C GLN A 220 8.76 -8.74 11.33
N PHE A 221 8.34 -9.26 10.17
CA PHE A 221 9.22 -9.41 9.02
C PHE A 221 9.84 -8.07 8.58
N VAL A 222 9.06 -7.00 8.49
CA VAL A 222 9.57 -5.66 8.14
C VAL A 222 10.49 -5.11 9.24
N LEU A 223 10.18 -5.37 10.51
CA LEU A 223 11.04 -4.96 11.63
C LEU A 223 12.44 -5.60 11.58
N GLU A 224 12.50 -6.89 11.23
CA GLU A 224 13.73 -7.69 11.20
C GLU A 224 14.52 -7.54 9.89
N ALA A 225 13.86 -7.12 8.81
CA ALA A 225 14.47 -6.98 7.49
C ALA A 225 15.49 -5.84 7.43
N GLY A 226 16.37 -5.88 6.40
CA GLY A 226 17.35 -4.83 6.12
C GLY A 226 16.75 -3.50 5.66
N PRO A 227 17.59 -2.47 5.46
CA PRO A 227 17.13 -1.11 5.15
C PRO A 227 16.42 -0.98 3.80
N ASN A 228 16.59 -1.93 2.90
CA ASN A 228 15.93 -1.97 1.59
C ASN A 228 14.50 -2.50 1.62
N VAL A 229 13.97 -2.85 2.80
CA VAL A 229 12.63 -3.39 2.97
C VAL A 229 11.78 -2.46 3.80
N ALA A 230 10.58 -2.17 3.31
CA ALA A 230 9.59 -1.35 3.98
C ALA A 230 8.20 -2.00 3.94
N GLY A 231 7.25 -1.41 4.65
CA GLY A 231 5.85 -1.81 4.59
C GLY A 231 4.91 -0.61 4.60
N THR A 232 3.76 -0.75 3.96
CA THR A 232 2.66 0.20 4.10
C THR A 232 1.54 -0.37 4.99
N VAL A 233 0.84 0.52 5.70
CA VAL A 233 -0.30 0.14 6.53
C VAL A 233 -1.48 1.06 6.25
N THR A 234 -2.67 0.47 6.12
CA THR A 234 -3.90 1.18 5.77
C THR A 234 -4.66 1.66 7.00
N PRO A 235 -5.53 2.67 6.89
CA PRO A 235 -6.32 3.13 8.03
C PRO A 235 -7.33 2.07 8.52
N GLN A 236 -7.92 1.27 7.62
CA GLN A 236 -8.86 0.22 8.02
C GLN A 236 -8.19 -0.87 8.86
N HIS A 237 -6.97 -1.30 8.53
CA HIS A 237 -6.25 -2.32 9.31
C HIS A 237 -5.74 -1.80 10.66
N MET A 238 -5.61 -0.48 10.83
CA MET A 238 -5.28 0.13 12.12
C MET A 238 -6.52 0.35 13.02
N LEU A 239 -7.67 0.66 12.43
CA LEU A 239 -8.87 1.07 13.15
C LEU A 239 -9.79 -0.06 13.57
N VAL A 240 -9.90 -1.13 12.74
CA VAL A 240 -10.86 -2.21 12.96
C VAL A 240 -10.21 -3.59 12.78
N ASN A 241 -10.81 -4.61 13.39
CA ASN A 241 -10.44 -6.00 13.20
C ASN A 241 -11.53 -6.74 12.41
N ARG A 242 -11.34 -8.05 12.17
CA ARG A 242 -12.25 -8.87 11.35
C ARG A 242 -13.70 -8.93 11.83
N ASN A 243 -13.97 -8.61 13.11
CA ASN A 243 -15.35 -8.53 13.61
C ASN A 243 -16.16 -7.44 12.88
N ALA A 244 -15.50 -6.38 12.37
CA ALA A 244 -16.18 -5.33 11.65
C ALA A 244 -16.90 -5.80 10.38
N MET A 245 -16.50 -6.94 9.82
CA MET A 245 -17.13 -7.50 8.61
C MET A 245 -18.42 -8.30 8.92
N LEU A 246 -18.50 -8.96 10.07
CA LEU A 246 -19.49 -10.02 10.28
C LEU A 246 -20.31 -9.88 11.57
N VAL A 247 -19.81 -9.19 12.61
CA VAL A 247 -20.54 -9.07 13.87
C VAL A 247 -21.74 -8.14 13.71
N GLY A 248 -22.92 -8.68 13.94
CA GLY A 248 -24.19 -7.98 13.78
C GLY A 248 -24.70 -7.92 12.34
N GLY A 249 -24.13 -8.70 11.43
CA GLY A 249 -24.52 -8.82 10.03
C GLY A 249 -23.35 -8.66 9.06
N ILE A 250 -23.57 -9.06 7.81
CA ILE A 250 -22.58 -8.93 6.74
C ILE A 250 -22.42 -7.46 6.34
N ARG A 251 -21.18 -6.97 6.34
CA ARG A 251 -20.85 -5.60 5.92
C ARG A 251 -19.91 -5.61 4.71
N PRO A 252 -20.43 -5.62 3.48
CA PRO A 252 -19.61 -5.74 2.26
C PRO A 252 -18.55 -4.64 2.12
N HIS A 253 -18.85 -3.43 2.58
CA HIS A 253 -17.96 -2.27 2.48
C HIS A 253 -16.72 -2.34 3.40
N MET A 254 -16.69 -3.32 4.34
CA MET A 254 -15.52 -3.65 5.18
C MET A 254 -14.65 -4.74 4.57
N TYR A 255 -15.09 -5.37 3.46
CA TYR A 255 -14.33 -6.42 2.79
C TYR A 255 -13.24 -5.80 1.91
N CYS A 256 -11.99 -6.15 2.20
CA CYS A 256 -10.77 -5.78 1.46
C CYS A 256 -9.82 -6.99 1.40
N LEU A 257 -8.81 -6.93 0.55
CA LEU A 257 -7.72 -7.91 0.49
C LEU A 257 -6.37 -7.16 0.52
N PRO A 258 -5.47 -7.50 1.46
CA PRO A 258 -5.63 -8.54 2.48
C PRO A 258 -6.80 -8.27 3.42
N ILE A 259 -7.48 -9.37 3.82
CA ILE A 259 -8.69 -9.28 4.65
C ILE A 259 -8.34 -8.76 6.06
N LEU A 260 -9.30 -8.09 6.73
CA LEU A 260 -9.16 -7.68 8.14
C LEU A 260 -8.80 -8.88 9.02
N LYS A 261 -7.86 -8.70 9.93
CA LYS A 261 -7.29 -9.77 10.77
C LYS A 261 -7.82 -9.71 12.21
N THR A 262 -7.18 -10.44 13.10
CA THR A 262 -7.51 -10.49 14.52
C THR A 262 -7.18 -9.17 15.22
N GLU A 263 -7.68 -9.00 16.44
CA GLU A 263 -7.31 -7.85 17.29
C GLU A 263 -5.83 -7.91 17.71
N GLU A 264 -5.25 -9.11 17.82
CA GLU A 264 -3.83 -9.30 18.11
C GLU A 264 -2.97 -8.78 16.93
N ASP A 265 -3.33 -9.13 15.70
CA ASP A 265 -2.65 -8.63 14.50
C ASP A 265 -2.73 -7.10 14.42
N ARG A 266 -3.93 -6.54 14.62
CA ARG A 266 -4.14 -5.08 14.60
C ARG A 266 -3.24 -4.35 15.61
N LYS A 267 -3.14 -4.88 16.85
CA LYS A 267 -2.27 -4.31 17.88
C LYS A 267 -0.79 -4.44 17.53
N ALA A 268 -0.38 -5.55 16.89
CA ALA A 268 0.99 -5.74 16.44
C ALA A 268 1.37 -4.72 15.34
N LEU A 269 0.45 -4.42 14.41
CA LEU A 269 0.65 -3.35 13.41
C LEU A 269 0.85 -1.99 14.08
N LEU A 270 0.01 -1.62 15.02
CA LEU A 270 0.11 -0.34 15.73
C LEU A 270 1.45 -0.22 16.47
N GLU A 271 1.93 -1.31 17.08
CA GLU A 271 3.22 -1.31 17.75
C GLU A 271 4.39 -1.23 16.76
N ALA A 272 4.33 -1.92 15.64
CA ALA A 272 5.33 -1.82 14.58
C ALA A 272 5.42 -0.39 13.99
N VAL A 273 4.28 0.27 13.74
CA VAL A 273 4.21 1.68 13.32
C VAL A 273 4.81 2.62 14.36
N ARG A 274 4.65 2.31 15.66
CA ARG A 274 5.22 3.10 16.74
C ARG A 274 6.74 3.15 16.72
N VAL A 275 7.41 2.04 16.34
CA VAL A 275 8.85 1.85 16.54
C VAL A 275 9.68 1.83 15.25
N CYS A 276 9.04 1.75 14.06
CA CYS A 276 9.74 1.55 12.79
C CYS A 276 9.45 2.64 11.77
N ASP A 277 10.48 3.37 11.34
CA ASP A 277 10.37 4.41 10.31
C ASP A 277 10.30 3.84 8.88
N ARG A 278 10.53 2.55 8.69
CA ARG A 278 10.32 1.84 7.41
C ARG A 278 8.89 1.34 7.23
N ILE A 279 8.00 1.66 8.17
CA ILE A 279 6.56 1.45 8.03
C ILE A 279 5.90 2.83 7.91
N PHE A 280 5.16 3.04 6.83
CA PHE A 280 4.56 4.31 6.50
C PHE A 280 3.18 4.16 5.85
N ILE A 281 2.55 5.29 5.57
CA ILE A 281 1.22 5.36 4.99
C ILE A 281 1.15 4.70 3.61
N GLY A 282 0.10 3.91 3.39
CA GLY A 282 -0.40 3.48 2.11
C GLY A 282 -1.87 3.18 2.32
N THR A 283 -2.73 4.06 1.81
CA THR A 283 -4.16 3.99 2.17
C THR A 283 -4.84 2.75 1.64
N ASP A 284 -4.35 2.19 0.54
CA ASP A 284 -5.07 1.19 -0.24
C ASP A 284 -6.54 1.59 -0.42
N SER A 285 -6.76 2.89 -0.64
CA SER A 285 -8.09 3.39 -0.93
C SER A 285 -8.54 2.80 -2.26
N ALA A 286 -9.44 1.82 -2.18
CA ALA A 286 -9.84 0.99 -3.31
C ALA A 286 -11.37 1.05 -3.51
N PRO A 287 -11.88 2.15 -4.12
CA PRO A 287 -13.31 2.34 -4.32
C PRO A 287 -13.89 1.33 -5.31
N HIS A 288 -15.11 0.90 -5.02
CA HIS A 288 -15.97 0.13 -5.92
C HIS A 288 -17.40 0.66 -5.84
N ALA A 289 -18.10 0.66 -6.97
CA ALA A 289 -19.52 0.96 -7.02
C ALA A 289 -20.30 0.09 -6.03
N ILE A 290 -21.34 0.64 -5.42
CA ILE A 290 -22.16 -0.06 -4.42
C ILE A 290 -22.64 -1.42 -4.94
N GLY A 291 -23.13 -1.49 -6.20
CA GLY A 291 -23.58 -2.73 -6.83
C GLY A 291 -22.49 -3.80 -7.01
N ASN A 292 -21.20 -3.40 -7.05
CA ASN A 292 -20.08 -4.34 -7.12
C ASN A 292 -19.65 -4.84 -5.74
N LYS A 293 -20.03 -4.16 -4.69
CA LYS A 293 -19.79 -4.56 -3.30
C LYS A 293 -20.93 -5.41 -2.75
N GLU A 294 -22.18 -5.06 -3.08
CA GLU A 294 -23.41 -5.66 -2.56
C GLU A 294 -23.98 -6.71 -3.50
N ASN A 295 -23.14 -7.65 -3.91
CA ASN A 295 -23.53 -8.79 -4.72
C ASN A 295 -22.72 -10.05 -4.30
N SER A 296 -23.00 -11.18 -4.91
CA SER A 296 -22.34 -12.46 -4.58
C SER A 296 -20.83 -12.48 -4.88
N CYS A 297 -20.34 -11.65 -5.80
CA CYS A 297 -18.91 -11.52 -6.11
C CYS A 297 -18.19 -10.69 -5.03
N GLY A 298 -18.82 -9.59 -4.57
CA GLY A 298 -18.32 -8.74 -3.49
C GLY A 298 -16.92 -8.23 -3.71
N CYS A 299 -16.69 -7.29 -4.62
CA CYS A 299 -15.33 -6.75 -4.90
C CYS A 299 -14.59 -6.35 -3.63
N ALA A 300 -13.32 -6.78 -3.50
CA ALA A 300 -12.47 -6.42 -2.38
C ALA A 300 -11.94 -5.00 -2.52
N GLY A 301 -12.08 -4.19 -1.47
CA GLY A 301 -11.57 -2.82 -1.38
C GLY A 301 -12.41 -1.94 -0.47
N CYS A 302 -11.74 -1.09 0.33
CA CYS A 302 -12.35 -0.07 1.15
C CYS A 302 -12.05 1.31 0.55
N TYR A 303 -13.03 2.21 0.47
CA TYR A 303 -12.79 3.58 0.04
C TYR A 303 -12.50 4.45 1.26
N SER A 304 -11.24 4.73 1.52
CA SER A 304 -10.75 5.51 2.67
C SER A 304 -10.26 6.93 2.31
N ALA A 305 -9.98 7.22 1.04
CA ALA A 305 -9.42 8.51 0.62
C ALA A 305 -10.37 9.71 0.80
N HIS A 306 -11.63 9.51 1.10
CA HIS A 306 -12.53 10.60 1.45
C HIS A 306 -12.10 11.34 2.74
N ALA A 307 -11.40 10.65 3.66
CA ALA A 307 -10.98 11.15 4.97
C ALA A 307 -9.74 10.41 5.52
N ALA A 308 -8.76 10.11 4.66
CA ALA A 308 -7.64 9.25 5.06
C ALA A 308 -6.83 9.82 6.23
N LEU A 309 -6.50 11.11 6.22
CA LEU A 309 -5.74 11.75 7.30
C LEU A 309 -6.51 11.79 8.61
N GLU A 310 -7.78 12.08 8.56
CA GLU A 310 -8.69 12.06 9.70
C GLU A 310 -8.76 10.65 10.32
N LEU A 311 -8.83 9.61 9.48
CA LEU A 311 -8.86 8.22 9.90
C LEU A 311 -7.53 7.79 10.56
N TYR A 312 -6.39 8.19 9.99
CA TYR A 312 -5.09 7.93 10.60
C TYR A 312 -4.93 8.71 11.91
N ALA A 313 -5.33 9.98 11.97
CA ALA A 313 -5.28 10.75 13.21
C ALA A 313 -6.09 10.07 14.34
N GLU A 314 -7.29 9.55 14.02
CA GLU A 314 -8.10 8.79 14.98
C GLU A 314 -7.39 7.49 15.43
N ALA A 315 -6.75 6.76 14.51
CA ALA A 315 -6.00 5.55 14.85
C ALA A 315 -4.81 5.82 15.75
N PHE A 316 -4.02 6.87 15.42
CA PHE A 316 -2.84 7.27 16.18
C PHE A 316 -3.20 7.82 17.55
N GLU A 317 -4.26 8.61 17.64
CA GLU A 317 -4.76 9.13 18.93
C GLU A 317 -5.21 8.00 19.86
N LYS A 318 -6.04 7.06 19.34
CA LYS A 318 -6.50 5.88 20.10
C LYS A 318 -5.35 5.00 20.58
N ALA A 319 -4.25 4.96 19.82
CA ALA A 319 -3.04 4.23 20.18
C ALA A 319 -2.08 5.05 21.09
N GLY A 320 -2.42 6.30 21.44
CA GLY A 320 -1.56 7.17 22.25
C GLY A 320 -0.23 7.51 21.58
N MET A 321 -0.23 7.67 20.25
CA MET A 321 0.99 7.96 19.47
C MET A 321 0.79 9.06 18.41
N LEU A 322 -0.10 10.02 18.65
CA LEU A 322 -0.43 11.10 17.70
C LEU A 322 0.81 11.87 17.23
N GLN A 323 1.83 12.01 18.10
CA GLN A 323 3.12 12.65 17.78
C GLN A 323 3.92 11.91 16.67
N ARG A 324 3.59 10.65 16.36
CA ARG A 324 4.21 9.88 15.28
C ARG A 324 3.51 10.06 13.92
N LEU A 325 2.36 10.74 13.88
CA LEU A 325 1.52 10.86 12.68
C LEU A 325 2.27 11.54 11.53
N GLU A 326 3.00 12.64 11.81
CA GLU A 326 3.78 13.33 10.76
C GLU A 326 4.89 12.44 10.20
N ALA A 327 5.63 11.74 11.04
CA ALA A 327 6.67 10.81 10.58
C ALA A 327 6.09 9.74 9.67
N PHE A 328 5.01 9.11 10.10
CA PHE A 328 4.34 8.04 9.36
C PHE A 328 3.74 8.51 8.03
N CYS A 329 3.06 9.66 8.01
CA CYS A 329 2.35 10.15 6.82
C CYS A 329 3.24 10.94 5.86
N SER A 330 4.27 11.66 6.36
CA SER A 330 4.88 12.74 5.59
C SER A 330 6.39 12.63 5.41
N THR A 331 7.13 11.87 6.25
CA THR A 331 8.60 11.83 6.16
C THR A 331 9.19 10.45 5.93
N ASN A 332 8.60 9.39 6.48
CA ASN A 332 9.13 8.02 6.37
C ASN A 332 9.10 7.51 4.92
N GLY A 333 7.98 7.66 4.24
CA GLY A 333 7.85 7.26 2.83
C GLY A 333 8.82 8.00 1.90
N PRO A 334 8.88 9.36 1.94
CA PRO A 334 9.86 10.12 1.18
C PRO A 334 11.30 9.65 1.42
N ALA A 335 11.68 9.41 2.69
CA ALA A 335 13.01 8.91 3.03
C ALA A 335 13.32 7.56 2.38
N PHE A 336 12.36 6.62 2.40
CA PHE A 336 12.53 5.31 1.79
C PHE A 336 12.59 5.37 0.26
N TYR A 337 11.75 6.20 -0.37
CA TYR A 337 11.73 6.37 -1.83
C TYR A 337 12.87 7.28 -2.35
N GLY A 338 13.60 7.96 -1.46
CA GLY A 338 14.70 8.86 -1.83
C GLY A 338 14.21 10.15 -2.47
N VAL A 339 13.05 10.66 -2.05
CA VAL A 339 12.49 11.95 -2.51
C VAL A 339 12.41 12.94 -1.34
N ALA A 340 12.47 14.24 -1.64
CA ALA A 340 12.35 15.26 -0.61
C ALA A 340 10.93 15.24 0.01
N PRO A 341 10.81 15.44 1.33
CA PRO A 341 9.52 15.68 1.97
C PRO A 341 8.86 16.95 1.41
N ASN A 342 7.53 17.00 1.46
CA ASN A 342 6.80 18.20 1.06
C ASN A 342 7.01 19.33 2.06
N THR A 343 7.06 20.57 1.56
CA THR A 343 7.22 21.78 2.38
C THR A 343 5.90 22.43 2.76
N THR A 344 4.84 22.18 2.01
CA THR A 344 3.49 22.63 2.32
C THR A 344 2.99 21.94 3.60
N ARG A 345 2.26 22.68 4.43
CA ARG A 345 1.67 22.14 5.67
C ARG A 345 0.15 22.01 5.54
N VAL A 346 -0.40 21.05 6.28
CA VAL A 346 -1.82 20.82 6.43
C VAL A 346 -2.19 20.75 7.90
N THR A 347 -3.41 21.13 8.24
CA THR A 347 -3.90 21.22 9.62
C THR A 347 -5.10 20.31 9.81
N LEU A 348 -5.04 19.43 10.78
CA LEU A 348 -6.17 18.69 11.32
C LEU A 348 -6.68 19.41 12.56
N LYS A 349 -7.99 19.73 12.59
CA LYS A 349 -8.65 20.28 13.78
C LYS A 349 -9.52 19.23 14.44
N ARG A 350 -9.62 19.31 15.77
CA ARG A 350 -10.58 18.53 16.53
C ARG A 350 -11.98 19.15 16.34
N GLU A 351 -12.67 18.63 15.35
CA GLU A 351 -14.01 19.06 14.96
C GLU A 351 -14.81 17.81 14.56
N GLU A 352 -15.79 17.44 15.38
CA GLU A 352 -16.64 16.29 15.10
C GLU A 352 -17.48 16.52 13.83
N TRP A 353 -17.48 15.55 12.94
CA TRP A 353 -18.31 15.56 11.75
C TRP A 353 -18.75 14.14 11.37
N THR A 354 -19.84 14.04 10.60
CA THR A 354 -20.38 12.75 10.17
C THR A 354 -19.92 12.43 8.76
N VAL A 355 -19.36 11.23 8.56
CA VAL A 355 -19.00 10.73 7.24
C VAL A 355 -20.29 10.52 6.42
N PRO A 356 -20.39 11.00 5.18
CA PRO A 356 -21.55 10.76 4.32
C PRO A 356 -21.85 9.28 4.16
N ASP A 357 -23.12 8.92 4.00
CA ASP A 357 -23.53 7.52 3.78
C ASP A 357 -23.02 6.99 2.42
N SER A 358 -22.92 7.86 1.43
CA SER A 358 -22.39 7.56 0.10
C SER A 358 -21.84 8.81 -0.58
N LEU A 359 -21.03 8.61 -1.61
CA LEU A 359 -20.48 9.67 -2.47
C LEU A 359 -20.74 9.34 -3.94
N PRO A 360 -20.86 10.31 -4.85
CA PRO A 360 -20.99 10.05 -6.28
C PRO A 360 -19.82 9.19 -6.80
N PHE A 361 -20.10 8.30 -7.75
CA PHE A 361 -19.07 7.45 -8.34
C PHE A 361 -19.48 7.06 -9.79
N GLY A 362 -19.20 7.96 -10.73
CA GLY A 362 -19.74 7.87 -12.08
C GLY A 362 -21.26 8.01 -12.08
N ASP A 363 -21.95 7.05 -12.67
CA ASP A 363 -23.41 6.94 -12.74
C ASP A 363 -24.03 6.23 -11.51
N THR A 364 -23.23 5.92 -10.50
CA THR A 364 -23.62 5.22 -9.28
C THR A 364 -23.03 5.93 -8.05
N VAL A 365 -22.92 5.22 -6.93
CA VAL A 365 -22.32 5.71 -5.69
C VAL A 365 -21.28 4.74 -5.15
N VAL A 366 -20.34 5.28 -4.36
CA VAL A 366 -19.42 4.53 -3.51
C VAL A 366 -19.77 4.79 -2.05
N VAL A 367 -19.75 3.73 -1.23
CA VAL A 367 -19.90 3.85 0.22
C VAL A 367 -18.52 4.01 0.85
N PRO A 368 -18.23 5.14 1.51
CA PRO A 368 -16.93 5.37 2.12
C PRO A 368 -16.73 4.53 3.39
N PHE A 369 -15.48 4.23 3.70
CA PHE A 369 -15.14 3.62 4.99
C PHE A 369 -15.64 4.52 6.14
N ARG A 370 -16.28 3.93 7.14
CA ARG A 370 -16.94 4.65 8.26
C ARG A 370 -18.19 5.47 7.86
N ALA A 371 -18.86 5.18 6.72
CA ALA A 371 -20.13 5.81 6.33
C ALA A 371 -21.12 5.91 7.50
N GLY A 372 -21.82 7.04 7.63
CA GLY A 372 -22.79 7.31 8.69
C GLY A 372 -22.24 7.42 10.11
N THR A 373 -20.93 7.28 10.31
CA THR A 373 -20.31 7.41 11.65
C THR A 373 -19.61 8.75 11.83
N LYS A 374 -19.33 9.09 13.08
CA LYS A 374 -18.64 10.32 13.44
C LYS A 374 -17.12 10.11 13.48
N LEU A 375 -16.38 11.08 12.94
CA LEU A 375 -14.95 11.27 13.11
C LEU A 375 -14.70 12.50 13.99
N GLN A 376 -13.61 12.47 14.78
CA GLN A 376 -13.27 13.54 15.73
C GLN A 376 -12.30 14.57 15.16
N TRP A 377 -11.62 14.22 14.08
CA TRP A 377 -10.67 15.08 13.39
C TRP A 377 -11.21 15.50 12.04
N ARG A 378 -10.89 16.74 11.62
CA ARG A 378 -11.25 17.28 10.32
C ARG A 378 -10.05 17.99 9.69
N LEU A 379 -9.70 17.57 8.48
CA LEU A 379 -8.70 18.27 7.68
C LEU A 379 -9.25 19.63 7.26
N GLN A 380 -8.50 20.69 7.50
CA GLN A 380 -8.89 22.04 7.04
C GLN A 380 -8.63 22.15 5.53
N ASP A 381 -9.61 22.68 4.81
CA ASP A 381 -9.52 22.79 3.36
C ASP A 381 -8.42 23.78 2.94
N ARG A 382 -7.44 23.23 2.23
CA ARG A 382 -6.33 23.98 1.66
C ARG A 382 -6.66 24.56 0.29
N LEU A 383 -7.58 23.93 -0.45
CA LEU A 383 -7.91 24.29 -1.83
C LEU A 383 -9.00 25.37 -1.91
N ALA A 384 -9.51 25.87 -0.78
CA ALA A 384 -10.55 26.88 -0.69
C ALA A 384 -9.99 28.31 -0.48
N ALA A 385 -8.69 28.53 -0.63
CA ALA A 385 -8.05 29.84 -0.47
C ALA A 385 -7.64 30.44 -1.83
#